data_5850ff46a43e7853f8d70226470f0fa0
#
_entry.id   5850ff46a43e7853f8d70226470f0fa0
#
_cell.length_a   1.000
_cell.length_b   1.000
_cell.length_c   1.000
_cell.angle_alpha   90.00
_cell.angle_beta   90.00
_cell.angle_gamma   90.00
#
_symmetry.space_group_name_H-M   'P 1'
#
loop_
_entity.id
_entity.type
_entity.pdbx_description
1 polymer ?
#
loop_
_entity_poly.entity_id
_entity_poly.type
_entity_poly.pdbx_seq_one_letter_code
_entity_poly.pdbx_strand_id
1 'polypeptide(L)'
;METLSKIEVTGPDAFDFLQAQLTNDLSLLESESEILTAWCNPKGRVIWFGRIRSIDNGFALAVPTELAQDMVQRLTMFRFRSKVQFEVVDEEEAVDPAEMIRKGLPFIGEPQSEEFTPHMLNLDLLDAISMDKGCYPGQEIVARTHYKGATKRRTHRFESAAPVNPGDKVSDGEREIGEVLNAAGNDLLAVIPSAKADDPLFVGDISLTHIPLEYVYGR
;
A
#
# COMPACT_ATOMS: atom_id res chain seq x y z
N MET A 1 7.16 17.12 0.65
CA MET A 1 6.71 16.73 -0.70
C MET A 1 7.04 15.26 -0.81
N GLU A 2 6.06 14.43 -1.03
CA GLU A 2 6.27 12.98 -1.16
C GLU A 2 6.88 12.70 -2.53
N THR A 3 7.95 11.92 -2.57
CA THR A 3 8.65 11.53 -3.79
C THR A 3 8.83 10.02 -3.86
N LEU A 4 8.84 9.49 -5.07
CA LEU A 4 9.12 8.09 -5.36
C LEU A 4 10.48 8.00 -6.06
N SER A 5 11.31 7.09 -5.59
CA SER A 5 12.50 6.62 -6.28
C SER A 5 12.18 5.37 -7.08
N LYS A 6 12.94 5.12 -8.13
CA LYS A 6 12.85 3.91 -8.92
C LYS A 6 13.86 2.89 -8.39
N ILE A 7 13.39 1.68 -8.04
CA ILE A 7 14.27 0.53 -7.80
C ILE A 7 14.22 -0.37 -9.03
N GLU A 8 15.34 -0.56 -9.70
CA GLU A 8 15.48 -1.54 -10.76
C GLU A 8 15.94 -2.90 -10.21
N VAL A 9 15.20 -3.95 -10.58
CA VAL A 9 15.50 -5.34 -10.23
C VAL A 9 15.76 -6.08 -11.52
N THR A 10 17.03 -6.40 -11.78
CA THR A 10 17.49 -6.95 -13.06
C THR A 10 18.14 -8.32 -12.90
N GLY A 11 18.22 -9.07 -13.99
CA GLY A 11 18.87 -10.36 -14.04
C GLY A 11 17.95 -11.51 -14.45
N PRO A 12 18.52 -12.68 -14.80
CA PRO A 12 17.76 -13.79 -15.36
C PRO A 12 16.70 -14.36 -14.40
N ASP A 13 16.88 -14.19 -13.09
CA ASP A 13 15.96 -14.72 -12.08
C ASP A 13 15.04 -13.61 -11.50
N ALA A 14 15.01 -12.40 -12.11
CA ALA A 14 14.26 -11.25 -11.54
C ALA A 14 12.75 -11.52 -11.45
N PHE A 15 12.17 -12.17 -12.47
CA PHE A 15 10.75 -12.55 -12.45
C PHE A 15 10.45 -13.50 -11.29
N ASP A 16 11.13 -14.65 -11.23
CA ASP A 16 10.88 -15.68 -10.22
C ASP A 16 11.12 -15.15 -8.81
N PHE A 17 12.16 -14.33 -8.66
CA PHE A 17 12.48 -13.69 -7.38
C PHE A 17 11.34 -12.76 -6.92
N LEU A 18 10.93 -11.80 -7.75
CA LEU A 18 9.88 -10.85 -7.39
C LEU A 18 8.50 -11.52 -7.29
N GLN A 19 8.22 -12.51 -8.14
CA GLN A 19 7.01 -13.32 -8.06
C GLN A 19 6.89 -14.03 -6.71
N ALA A 20 8.00 -14.43 -6.09
CA ALA A 20 8.02 -15.04 -4.75
C ALA A 20 8.03 -14.02 -3.60
N GLN A 21 8.14 -12.73 -3.85
CA GLN A 21 8.17 -11.68 -2.83
C GLN A 21 6.90 -10.83 -2.79
N LEU A 22 6.31 -10.52 -3.94
CA LEU A 22 5.24 -9.53 -4.07
C LEU A 22 3.85 -10.18 -4.03
N THR A 23 2.84 -9.39 -3.67
CA THR A 23 1.46 -9.88 -3.48
C THR A 23 0.70 -10.12 -4.78
N ASN A 24 1.05 -9.41 -5.87
CA ASN A 24 0.34 -9.54 -7.14
C ASN A 24 1.08 -10.47 -8.12
N ASP A 25 0.36 -10.94 -9.12
CA ASP A 25 0.91 -11.81 -10.16
C ASP A 25 1.61 -10.98 -11.24
N LEU A 26 2.93 -11.16 -11.36
CA LEU A 26 3.74 -10.41 -12.33
C LEU A 26 3.50 -10.87 -13.77
N SER A 27 2.84 -12.01 -14.02
CA SER A 27 2.46 -12.42 -15.37
C SER A 27 1.45 -11.46 -16.02
N LEU A 28 0.72 -10.67 -15.22
CA LEU A 28 -0.15 -9.60 -15.72
C LEU A 28 0.61 -8.54 -16.53
N LEU A 29 1.91 -8.37 -16.28
CA LEU A 29 2.77 -7.44 -17.04
C LEU A 29 3.06 -7.90 -18.48
N GLU A 30 2.62 -9.09 -18.90
CA GLU A 30 2.62 -9.50 -20.30
C GLU A 30 1.59 -8.72 -21.13
N SER A 31 0.50 -8.26 -20.50
CA SER A 31 -0.59 -7.51 -21.15
C SER A 31 -0.74 -6.08 -20.62
N GLU A 32 -0.31 -5.82 -19.39
CA GLU A 32 -0.42 -4.52 -18.72
C GLU A 32 0.93 -3.80 -18.73
N SER A 33 0.92 -2.48 -18.91
CA SER A 33 2.14 -1.67 -18.86
C SER A 33 2.72 -1.53 -17.46
N GLU A 34 1.85 -1.54 -16.45
CA GLU A 34 2.17 -1.53 -15.02
C GLU A 34 1.03 -2.14 -14.20
N ILE A 35 1.35 -2.67 -13.03
CA ILE A 35 0.36 -3.18 -12.07
C ILE A 35 0.65 -2.64 -10.67
N LEU A 36 -0.39 -2.62 -9.83
CA LEU A 36 -0.26 -2.38 -8.40
C LEU A 36 0.14 -3.68 -7.69
N THR A 37 1.03 -3.57 -6.72
CA THR A 37 1.46 -4.71 -5.89
C THR A 37 1.95 -4.22 -4.54
N ALA A 38 2.14 -5.14 -3.60
CA ALA A 38 2.72 -4.83 -2.30
C ALA A 38 3.80 -5.86 -1.93
N TRP A 39 4.67 -5.47 -1.02
CA TRP A 39 5.59 -6.36 -0.33
C TRP A 39 5.22 -6.42 1.14
N CYS A 40 5.07 -7.64 1.66
CA CYS A 40 4.65 -7.89 3.03
C CYS A 40 5.76 -8.56 3.84
N ASN A 41 5.74 -8.32 5.16
CA ASN A 41 6.53 -9.12 6.08
C ASN A 41 5.83 -10.48 6.37
N PRO A 42 6.51 -11.45 7.03
CA PRO A 42 5.92 -12.76 7.35
C PRO A 42 4.65 -12.70 8.23
N LYS A 43 4.39 -11.58 8.90
CA LYS A 43 3.17 -11.35 9.69
C LYS A 43 2.01 -10.80 8.84
N GLY A 44 2.18 -10.69 7.51
CA GLY A 44 1.20 -10.13 6.59
C GLY A 44 0.97 -8.62 6.76
N ARG A 45 2.00 -7.89 7.23
CA ARG A 45 1.99 -6.43 7.27
C ARG A 45 2.69 -5.86 6.05
N VAL A 46 2.12 -4.81 5.47
CA VAL A 46 2.64 -4.16 4.26
C VAL A 46 3.90 -3.37 4.61
N ILE A 47 5.02 -3.75 4.01
CA ILE A 47 6.28 -2.99 4.08
C ILE A 47 6.23 -1.86 3.07
N TRP A 48 5.77 -2.16 1.86
CA TRP A 48 5.65 -1.25 0.72
C TRP A 48 4.42 -1.59 -0.13
N PHE A 49 3.79 -0.58 -0.70
CA PHE A 49 2.76 -0.67 -1.73
C PHE A 49 3.07 0.32 -2.83
N GLY A 50 2.93 -0.09 -4.08
CA GLY A 50 3.19 0.79 -5.21
C GLY A 50 3.03 0.10 -6.56
N ARG A 51 3.55 0.77 -7.60
CA ARG A 51 3.53 0.31 -8.99
C ARG A 51 4.79 -0.48 -9.31
N ILE A 52 4.62 -1.49 -10.15
CA ILE A 52 5.71 -2.22 -10.80
C ILE A 52 5.45 -2.29 -12.30
N ARG A 53 6.50 -2.17 -13.11
CA ARG A 53 6.45 -2.30 -14.56
C ARG A 53 7.63 -3.12 -15.08
N SER A 54 7.47 -3.70 -16.27
CA SER A 54 8.59 -4.33 -16.99
C SER A 54 9.54 -3.29 -17.55
N ILE A 55 10.82 -3.59 -17.51
CA ILE A 55 11.90 -2.86 -18.19
C ILE A 55 12.80 -3.85 -18.94
N ASP A 56 13.77 -3.36 -19.72
CA ASP A 56 14.76 -4.20 -20.36
C ASP A 56 15.52 -5.03 -19.31
N ASN A 57 15.47 -6.35 -19.41
CA ASN A 57 16.12 -7.31 -18.50
C ASN A 57 15.62 -7.34 -17.04
N GLY A 58 14.39 -6.87 -16.75
CA GLY A 58 13.88 -6.92 -15.38
C GLY A 58 12.64 -6.07 -15.14
N PHE A 59 12.57 -5.50 -13.95
CA PHE A 59 11.42 -4.76 -13.45
C PHE A 59 11.85 -3.47 -12.75
N ALA A 60 10.98 -2.46 -12.80
CA ALA A 60 11.14 -1.21 -12.06
C ALA A 60 9.98 -1.05 -11.07
N LEU A 61 10.32 -0.79 -9.81
CA LEU A 61 9.39 -0.54 -8.72
C LEU A 61 9.41 0.96 -8.38
N ALA A 62 8.23 1.57 -8.26
CA ALA A 62 8.08 2.94 -7.75
C ALA A 62 7.92 2.89 -6.23
N VAL A 63 8.92 3.35 -5.49
CA VAL A 63 9.05 3.20 -4.03
C VAL A 63 9.21 4.56 -3.37
N PRO A 64 8.53 4.86 -2.25
CA PRO A 64 8.84 6.07 -1.48
C PRO A 64 10.34 6.24 -1.26
N THR A 65 10.87 7.41 -1.61
CA THR A 65 12.33 7.67 -1.63
C THR A 65 12.99 7.31 -0.30
N GLU A 66 12.31 7.58 0.81
CA GLU A 66 12.76 7.26 2.17
C GLU A 66 12.90 5.76 2.45
N LEU A 67 12.10 4.91 1.76
CA LEU A 67 12.14 3.45 1.92
C LEU A 67 13.10 2.75 0.94
N ALA A 68 13.54 3.42 -0.11
CA ALA A 68 14.21 2.77 -1.24
C ALA A 68 15.48 2.01 -0.83
N GLN A 69 16.36 2.61 -0.03
CA GLN A 69 17.61 1.99 0.40
C GLN A 69 17.38 0.82 1.38
N ASP A 70 16.47 0.98 2.34
CA ASP A 70 16.12 -0.09 3.29
C ASP A 70 15.48 -1.27 2.53
N MET A 71 14.60 -0.99 1.57
CA MET A 71 13.97 -2.02 0.75
C MET A 71 15.00 -2.83 -0.05
N VAL A 72 15.99 -2.17 -0.68
CA VAL A 72 17.08 -2.87 -1.39
C VAL A 72 17.90 -3.73 -0.43
N GLN A 73 18.23 -3.22 0.75
CA GLN A 73 18.98 -4.00 1.75
C GLN A 73 18.20 -5.24 2.18
N ARG A 74 16.92 -5.11 2.49
CA ARG A 74 16.03 -6.22 2.89
C ARG A 74 15.85 -7.23 1.74
N LEU A 75 15.57 -6.79 0.52
CA LEU A 75 15.44 -7.69 -0.66
C LEU A 75 16.75 -8.46 -0.92
N THR A 76 17.89 -7.82 -0.72
CA THR A 76 19.20 -8.47 -0.87
C THR A 76 19.38 -9.65 0.12
N MET A 77 18.82 -9.57 1.32
CA MET A 77 18.86 -10.70 2.27
C MET A 77 18.07 -11.93 1.79
N PHE A 78 17.01 -11.72 0.98
CA PHE A 78 16.22 -12.81 0.40
C PHE A 78 16.78 -13.35 -0.92
N ARG A 79 17.80 -12.70 -1.49
CA ARG A 79 18.37 -13.06 -2.79
C ARG A 79 18.93 -14.47 -2.84
N PHE A 80 19.59 -14.95 -1.74
CA PHE A 80 20.25 -16.27 -1.66
C PHE A 80 21.11 -16.61 -2.89
N ARG A 81 20.59 -17.52 -3.74
CA ARG A 81 21.27 -17.99 -4.98
C ARG A 81 20.70 -17.36 -6.25
N SER A 82 19.64 -16.57 -6.14
CA SER A 82 19.01 -15.93 -7.31
C SER A 82 19.96 -14.93 -7.95
N LYS A 83 20.04 -14.99 -9.28
CA LYS A 83 20.89 -14.09 -10.08
C LYS A 83 20.13 -12.81 -10.38
N VAL A 84 19.96 -11.98 -9.35
CA VAL A 84 19.31 -10.68 -9.43
C VAL A 84 20.22 -9.58 -8.90
N GLN A 85 20.04 -8.39 -9.42
CA GLN A 85 20.71 -7.16 -8.98
C GLN A 85 19.64 -6.13 -8.66
N PHE A 86 19.94 -5.26 -7.69
CA PHE A 86 19.06 -4.18 -7.24
C PHE A 86 19.82 -2.88 -7.36
N GLU A 87 19.19 -1.87 -7.96
CA GLU A 87 19.76 -0.54 -8.10
C GLU A 87 18.67 0.50 -7.77
N VAL A 88 19.01 1.44 -6.89
CA VAL A 88 18.19 2.65 -6.70
C VAL A 88 18.64 3.64 -7.76
N VAL A 89 17.76 3.94 -8.69
CA VAL A 89 18.03 4.91 -9.75
C VAL A 89 17.71 6.30 -9.22
N ASP A 90 18.61 7.22 -9.45
CA ASP A 90 18.51 8.63 -9.02
C ASP A 90 17.54 9.42 -9.93
N GLU A 91 16.32 8.93 -10.01
CA GLU A 91 15.17 9.54 -10.67
C GLU A 91 14.06 9.65 -9.65
N GLU A 92 13.71 10.86 -9.22
CA GLU A 92 12.60 11.10 -8.32
C GLU A 92 11.35 11.54 -9.09
N GLU A 93 10.24 10.82 -8.84
CA GLU A 93 8.91 11.19 -9.32
C GLU A 93 8.16 11.89 -8.19
N ALA A 94 7.73 13.15 -8.41
CA ALA A 94 6.88 13.84 -7.45
C ALA A 94 5.47 13.23 -7.45
N VAL A 95 4.93 13.00 -6.26
CA VAL A 95 3.58 12.48 -6.06
C VAL A 95 2.65 13.63 -5.71
N ASP A 96 1.45 13.67 -6.29
CA ASP A 96 0.35 14.50 -5.80
C ASP A 96 -0.44 13.74 -4.73
N PRO A 97 -0.23 14.05 -3.42
CA PRO A 97 -0.91 13.34 -2.35
C PRO A 97 -2.45 13.52 -2.41
N ALA A 98 -2.93 14.67 -2.86
CA ALA A 98 -4.35 14.93 -2.99
C ALA A 98 -4.99 14.04 -4.09
N GLU A 99 -4.28 13.80 -5.20
CA GLU A 99 -4.74 12.88 -6.24
C GLU A 99 -4.78 11.43 -5.72
N MET A 100 -3.75 10.98 -5.01
CA MET A 100 -3.73 9.65 -4.41
C MET A 100 -4.88 9.44 -3.44
N ILE A 101 -5.14 10.42 -2.56
CA ILE A 101 -6.25 10.38 -1.61
C ILE A 101 -7.59 10.31 -2.34
N ARG A 102 -7.80 11.12 -3.38
CA ARG A 102 -9.04 11.08 -4.18
C ARG A 102 -9.27 9.72 -4.84
N LYS A 103 -8.19 9.07 -5.32
CA LYS A 103 -8.23 7.72 -5.89
C LYS A 103 -8.30 6.62 -4.85
N GLY A 104 -8.17 6.94 -3.56
CA GLY A 104 -8.10 5.97 -2.48
C GLY A 104 -6.84 5.10 -2.49
N LEU A 105 -5.77 5.59 -3.10
CA LEU A 105 -4.46 4.93 -3.16
C LEU A 105 -3.64 5.31 -1.92
N PRO A 106 -3.34 4.36 -1.03
CA PRO A 106 -2.52 4.65 0.14
C PRO A 106 -1.06 4.91 -0.26
N PHE A 107 -0.46 5.90 0.36
CA PHE A 107 0.99 6.10 0.34
C PHE A 107 1.57 5.50 1.62
N ILE A 108 2.48 4.54 1.48
CA ILE A 108 3.10 3.82 2.60
C ILE A 108 4.55 4.30 2.73
N GLY A 109 4.74 5.34 3.50
CA GLY A 109 6.04 5.86 3.90
C GLY A 109 6.61 5.12 5.11
N GLU A 110 7.74 5.61 5.64
CA GLU A 110 8.41 5.00 6.79
C GLU A 110 7.49 4.84 8.02
N PRO A 111 6.66 5.83 8.42
CA PRO A 111 5.78 5.70 9.58
C PRO A 111 4.65 4.68 9.41
N GLN A 112 4.21 4.40 8.17
CA GLN A 112 3.11 3.47 7.89
C GLN A 112 3.61 2.04 7.57
N SER A 113 4.90 1.90 7.28
CA SER A 113 5.51 0.62 6.92
C SER A 113 5.36 -0.38 8.08
N GLU A 114 4.87 -1.58 7.76
CA GLU A 114 4.62 -2.70 8.69
C GLU A 114 3.48 -2.48 9.72
N GLU A 115 2.69 -1.40 9.61
CA GLU A 115 1.58 -1.12 10.53
C GLU A 115 0.27 -1.75 10.08
N PHE A 116 0.01 -1.86 8.78
CA PHE A 116 -1.28 -2.26 8.22
C PHE A 116 -1.20 -3.59 7.46
N THR A 117 -2.33 -4.33 7.45
CA THR A 117 -2.49 -5.47 6.55
C THR A 117 -2.98 -5.01 5.18
N PRO A 118 -2.77 -5.77 4.10
CA PRO A 118 -3.25 -5.41 2.77
C PRO A 118 -4.75 -5.10 2.70
N HIS A 119 -5.58 -5.86 3.41
CA HIS A 119 -7.02 -5.62 3.44
C HIS A 119 -7.41 -4.34 4.20
N MET A 120 -6.66 -3.94 5.22
CA MET A 120 -6.88 -2.64 5.88
C MET A 120 -6.64 -1.48 4.93
N LEU A 121 -5.73 -1.66 3.98
CA LEU A 121 -5.37 -0.69 2.95
C LEU A 121 -6.20 -0.83 1.66
N ASN A 122 -7.23 -1.69 1.64
CA ASN A 122 -8.07 -2.00 0.47
C ASN A 122 -7.30 -2.55 -0.73
N LEU A 123 -6.12 -3.16 -0.55
CA LEU A 123 -5.30 -3.65 -1.66
C LEU A 123 -5.97 -4.80 -2.43
N ASP A 124 -6.88 -5.52 -1.80
CA ASP A 124 -7.77 -6.51 -2.43
C ASP A 124 -8.83 -5.88 -3.34
N LEU A 125 -9.26 -4.64 -3.06
CA LEU A 125 -10.20 -3.88 -3.89
C LEU A 125 -9.50 -3.08 -4.99
N LEU A 126 -8.21 -2.85 -4.83
CA LEU A 126 -7.32 -2.17 -5.80
C LEU A 126 -6.65 -3.14 -6.78
N ASP A 127 -7.04 -4.42 -6.79
CA ASP A 127 -6.44 -5.48 -7.60
C ASP A 127 -4.90 -5.60 -7.45
N ALA A 128 -4.40 -5.28 -6.24
CA ALA A 128 -2.97 -5.34 -5.90
C ALA A 128 -2.55 -6.67 -5.27
N ILE A 129 -3.47 -7.62 -5.13
CA ILE A 129 -3.25 -8.94 -4.54
C ILE A 129 -3.81 -10.02 -5.45
N SER A 130 -3.00 -10.99 -5.82
CA SER A 130 -3.45 -12.23 -6.48
C SER A 130 -3.62 -13.34 -5.44
N MET A 131 -4.77 -14.01 -5.46
CA MET A 131 -5.03 -15.18 -4.62
C MET A 131 -4.64 -16.50 -5.30
N ASP A 132 -4.43 -16.48 -6.62
CA ASP A 132 -4.18 -17.65 -7.44
C ASP A 132 -2.70 -17.87 -7.76
N LYS A 133 -1.84 -16.91 -7.42
CA LYS A 133 -0.38 -17.02 -7.61
C LYS A 133 0.31 -17.89 -6.56
N GLY A 134 1.59 -18.20 -6.80
CA GLY A 134 2.46 -18.90 -5.86
C GLY A 134 2.71 -18.15 -4.54
N CYS A 135 3.40 -18.81 -3.60
CA CYS A 135 3.61 -18.31 -2.25
C CYS A 135 4.48 -17.04 -2.21
N TYR A 136 4.16 -16.15 -1.26
CA TYR A 136 4.93 -14.95 -0.91
C TYR A 136 4.90 -14.73 0.62
N PRO A 137 5.80 -13.91 1.19
CA PRO A 137 5.83 -13.65 2.63
C PRO A 137 4.51 -13.08 3.14
N GLY A 138 3.95 -13.68 4.21
CA GLY A 138 2.70 -13.24 4.83
C GLY A 138 1.42 -13.71 4.12
N GLN A 139 1.51 -14.45 3.01
CA GLN A 139 0.35 -14.91 2.25
C GLN A 139 -0.68 -15.68 3.10
N GLU A 140 -0.24 -16.49 4.07
CA GLU A 140 -1.16 -17.24 4.94
C GLU A 140 -2.14 -16.32 5.67
N ILE A 141 -1.63 -15.20 6.22
CA ILE A 141 -2.46 -14.21 6.93
C ILE A 141 -3.37 -13.48 5.95
N VAL A 142 -2.85 -13.09 4.78
CA VAL A 142 -3.60 -12.41 3.72
C VAL A 142 -4.74 -13.29 3.21
N ALA A 143 -4.44 -14.54 2.81
CA ALA A 143 -5.43 -15.50 2.33
C ALA A 143 -6.47 -15.85 3.41
N ARG A 144 -6.04 -16.06 4.66
CA ARG A 144 -6.98 -16.30 5.77
C ARG A 144 -7.95 -15.15 5.97
N THR A 145 -7.48 -13.91 5.87
CA THR A 145 -8.33 -12.71 5.97
C THR A 145 -9.32 -12.67 4.82
N HIS A 146 -8.87 -12.96 3.61
CA HIS A 146 -9.71 -12.96 2.41
C HIS A 146 -10.82 -14.02 2.48
N TYR A 147 -10.50 -15.28 2.82
CA TYR A 147 -11.45 -16.39 2.77
C TYR A 147 -12.28 -16.59 4.06
N LYS A 148 -11.79 -16.19 5.22
CA LYS A 148 -12.40 -16.50 6.52
C LYS A 148 -12.81 -15.29 7.34
N GLY A 149 -12.39 -14.09 6.96
CA GLY A 149 -12.58 -12.91 7.77
C GLY A 149 -13.26 -11.79 7.02
N ALA A 150 -14.35 -11.27 7.55
CA ALA A 150 -14.72 -9.90 7.23
C ALA A 150 -13.63 -8.97 7.78
N THR A 151 -12.93 -8.27 6.91
CA THR A 151 -12.01 -7.20 7.33
C THR A 151 -12.82 -6.14 8.03
N LYS A 152 -12.67 -6.04 9.35
CA LYS A 152 -13.47 -5.11 10.16
C LYS A 152 -13.01 -3.66 10.00
N ARG A 153 -11.74 -3.45 9.69
CA ARG A 153 -11.12 -2.13 9.50
C ARG A 153 -10.63 -2.01 8.07
N ARG A 154 -10.96 -0.88 7.44
CA ARG A 154 -10.56 -0.56 6.06
C ARG A 154 -10.19 0.91 5.94
N THR A 155 -9.51 1.26 4.87
CA THR A 155 -9.25 2.64 4.47
C THR A 155 -10.53 3.25 3.92
N HIS A 156 -10.89 4.41 4.48
CA HIS A 156 -11.98 5.28 4.03
C HIS A 156 -11.43 6.67 3.75
N ARG A 157 -12.06 7.40 2.83
CA ARG A 157 -11.74 8.79 2.52
C ARG A 157 -12.65 9.72 3.31
N PHE A 158 -12.08 10.80 3.82
CA PHE A 158 -12.80 11.86 4.51
C PHE A 158 -12.34 13.24 4.05
N GLU A 159 -13.20 14.22 4.26
CA GLU A 159 -12.85 15.62 4.28
C GLU A 159 -12.94 16.11 5.74
N SER A 160 -11.90 16.79 6.22
CA SER A 160 -11.82 17.35 7.57
C SER A 160 -12.16 18.84 7.56
N ALA A 161 -12.73 19.34 8.66
CA ALA A 161 -13.04 20.77 8.81
C ALA A 161 -11.78 21.67 8.89
N ALA A 162 -10.63 21.08 9.22
CA ALA A 162 -9.32 21.73 9.25
C ALA A 162 -8.22 20.69 8.95
N PRO A 163 -7.00 21.10 8.53
CA PRO A 163 -5.91 20.17 8.24
C PRO A 163 -5.57 19.25 9.41
N VAL A 164 -5.30 17.98 9.11
CA VAL A 164 -4.87 16.93 10.04
C VAL A 164 -3.58 16.29 9.53
N ASN A 165 -2.90 15.48 10.35
CA ASN A 165 -1.65 14.85 9.99
C ASN A 165 -1.78 13.32 9.93
N PRO A 166 -0.99 12.63 9.09
CA PRO A 166 -0.82 11.19 9.17
C PRO A 166 -0.42 10.75 10.59
N GLY A 167 -1.05 9.68 11.09
CA GLY A 167 -0.87 9.18 12.45
C GLY A 167 -1.81 9.76 13.51
N ASP A 168 -2.50 10.87 13.22
CA ASP A 168 -3.51 11.42 14.13
C ASP A 168 -4.62 10.39 14.36
N LYS A 169 -5.13 10.33 15.61
CA LYS A 169 -6.13 9.33 15.98
C LYS A 169 -7.54 9.80 15.63
N VAL A 170 -8.29 8.88 15.00
CA VAL A 170 -9.71 9.08 14.69
C VAL A 170 -10.56 8.54 15.83
N SER A 171 -11.51 9.35 16.32
CA SER A 171 -12.41 9.07 17.43
C SER A 171 -13.88 9.10 16.97
N ASP A 172 -14.72 8.30 17.63
CA ASP A 172 -16.20 8.37 17.50
C ASP A 172 -16.84 9.29 18.59
N GLY A 173 -16.02 10.13 19.22
CA GLY A 173 -16.42 11.04 20.31
C GLY A 173 -16.30 10.44 21.71
N GLU A 174 -16.23 9.10 21.81
CA GLU A 174 -16.08 8.39 23.09
C GLU A 174 -14.68 7.76 23.22
N ARG A 175 -14.13 7.25 22.13
CA ARG A 175 -12.85 6.53 22.09
C ARG A 175 -12.18 6.64 20.74
N GLU A 176 -10.88 6.39 20.73
CA GLU A 176 -10.08 6.21 19.52
C GLU A 176 -10.47 4.89 18.82
N ILE A 177 -10.82 4.97 17.55
CA ILE A 177 -11.25 3.82 16.74
C ILE A 177 -10.37 3.58 15.52
N GLY A 178 -9.53 4.54 15.16
CA GLY A 178 -8.68 4.47 13.98
C GLY A 178 -7.60 5.51 13.96
N GLU A 179 -6.99 5.68 12.79
CA GLU A 179 -5.95 6.67 12.58
C GLU A 179 -5.91 7.17 11.15
N VAL A 180 -5.46 8.40 10.97
CA VAL A 180 -5.21 9.02 9.67
C VAL A 180 -4.01 8.33 9.03
N LEU A 181 -4.23 7.80 7.82
CA LEU A 181 -3.19 7.14 7.02
C LEU A 181 -2.39 8.14 6.19
N ASN A 182 -3.10 8.96 5.41
CA ASN A 182 -2.52 9.99 4.55
C ASN A 182 -3.40 11.24 4.62
N ALA A 183 -2.81 12.43 4.46
CA ALA A 183 -3.52 13.70 4.45
C ALA A 183 -2.90 14.69 3.47
N ALA A 184 -3.76 15.50 2.80
CA ALA A 184 -3.36 16.59 1.93
C ALA A 184 -4.38 17.73 2.04
N GLY A 185 -4.00 18.81 2.73
CA GLY A 185 -4.94 19.87 3.09
C GLY A 185 -6.05 19.32 3.99
N ASN A 186 -7.30 19.40 3.52
CA ASN A 186 -8.46 18.87 4.24
C ASN A 186 -8.88 17.46 3.78
N ASP A 187 -8.32 16.95 2.68
CA ASP A 187 -8.56 15.58 2.22
C ASP A 187 -7.69 14.59 2.98
N LEU A 188 -8.25 13.44 3.38
CA LEU A 188 -7.50 12.39 4.06
C LEU A 188 -8.01 10.98 3.76
N LEU A 189 -7.11 10.00 3.91
CA LEU A 189 -7.45 8.60 4.09
C LEU A 189 -7.26 8.21 5.55
N ALA A 190 -8.18 7.45 6.12
CA ALA A 190 -8.07 6.93 7.47
C ALA A 190 -8.46 5.46 7.56
N VAL A 191 -7.75 4.68 8.38
CA VAL A 191 -8.06 3.28 8.64
C VAL A 191 -8.93 3.18 9.89
N ILE A 192 -10.21 2.87 9.67
CA ILE A 192 -11.24 2.79 10.73
C ILE A 192 -12.07 1.49 10.59
N PRO A 193 -12.87 1.11 11.61
CA PRO A 193 -13.90 0.08 11.45
C PRO A 193 -14.93 0.52 10.40
N SER A 194 -15.14 -0.30 9.35
CA SER A 194 -16.04 0.09 8.23
C SER A 194 -17.48 0.31 8.67
N ALA A 195 -17.93 -0.36 9.74
CA ALA A 195 -19.27 -0.14 10.31
C ALA A 195 -19.47 1.25 10.94
N LYS A 196 -18.38 2.03 11.06
CA LYS A 196 -18.36 3.36 11.67
C LYS A 196 -18.12 4.48 10.67
N ALA A 197 -17.97 4.17 9.36
CA ALA A 197 -17.58 5.15 8.36
C ALA A 197 -18.58 6.32 8.22
N ASP A 198 -19.87 6.05 8.43
CA ASP A 198 -20.94 7.04 8.31
C ASP A 198 -21.38 7.64 9.66
N ASP A 199 -20.75 7.23 10.77
CA ASP A 199 -20.98 7.82 12.08
C ASP A 199 -20.28 9.20 12.18
N PRO A 200 -20.65 10.08 13.13
CA PRO A 200 -19.86 11.27 13.44
C PRO A 200 -18.46 10.91 13.92
N LEU A 201 -17.43 11.34 13.18
CA LEU A 201 -16.04 11.04 13.47
C LEU A 201 -15.23 12.34 13.63
N PHE A 202 -14.16 12.25 14.41
CA PHE A 202 -13.33 13.39 14.76
C PHE A 202 -11.84 13.03 14.81
N VAL A 203 -10.99 14.02 14.53
CA VAL A 203 -9.58 14.05 14.91
C VAL A 203 -9.39 15.19 15.92
N GLY A 204 -9.19 14.84 17.19
CA GLY A 204 -9.35 15.81 18.28
C GLY A 204 -10.74 16.45 18.25
N ASP A 205 -10.80 17.79 18.07
CA ASP A 205 -12.07 18.55 17.93
C ASP A 205 -12.47 18.78 16.46
N ILE A 206 -11.70 18.29 15.48
CA ILE A 206 -11.92 18.48 14.04
C ILE A 206 -12.90 17.42 13.55
N SER A 207 -14.06 17.82 13.03
CA SER A 207 -15.03 16.90 12.44
C SER A 207 -14.58 16.37 11.08
N LEU A 208 -14.93 15.10 10.81
CA LEU A 208 -14.68 14.42 9.55
C LEU A 208 -16.00 14.16 8.82
N THR A 209 -16.00 14.37 7.50
CA THR A 209 -17.12 14.04 6.60
C THR A 209 -16.69 12.89 5.70
N HIS A 210 -17.42 11.77 5.71
CA HIS A 210 -17.11 10.60 4.87
C HIS A 210 -17.35 10.93 3.39
N ILE A 211 -16.37 10.59 2.56
CA ILE A 211 -16.43 10.69 1.10
C ILE A 211 -16.29 9.28 0.52
N PRO A 212 -17.30 8.77 -0.20
CA PRO A 212 -17.23 7.44 -0.80
C PRO A 212 -16.07 7.28 -1.79
N LEU A 213 -15.40 6.11 -1.76
CA LEU A 213 -14.38 5.72 -2.73
C LEU A 213 -15.02 4.95 -3.89
N GLU A 214 -14.73 5.32 -5.13
CA GLU A 214 -15.37 4.76 -6.33
C GLU A 214 -15.21 3.23 -6.45
N TYR A 215 -14.03 2.69 -6.12
CA TYR A 215 -13.77 1.25 -6.22
C TYR A 215 -14.50 0.39 -5.16
N VAL A 216 -15.00 0.98 -4.09
CA VAL A 216 -15.75 0.27 -3.04
C VAL A 216 -17.18 -0.04 -3.48
N TYR A 217 -17.73 0.73 -4.43
CA TYR A 217 -19.12 0.60 -4.89
C TYR A 217 -19.28 -0.23 -6.17
N GLY A 218 -18.18 -0.62 -6.81
CA GLY A 218 -18.17 -1.36 -8.08
C GLY A 218 -18.25 -2.89 -7.95
N ARG A 219 -18.38 -3.44 -6.72
CA ARG A 219 -18.43 -4.89 -6.47
C ARG A 219 -19.63 -5.34 -5.68
#